data_07bfa7bcd017a3f085ba7d2ac8fcc2f5
#
_entry.id   07bfa7bcd017a3f085ba7d2ac8fcc2f5
#
_cell.length_a   1.000
_cell.length_b   1.000
_cell.length_c   1.000
_cell.angle_alpha   90.00
_cell.angle_beta   90.00
_cell.angle_gamma   90.00
#
_symmetry.space_group_name_H-M   'P 1'
#
loop_
_entity.id
_entity.type
_entity.pdbx_description
1 polymer ?
#
loop_
_entity_poly.entity_id
_entity_poly.type
_entity_poly.pdbx_seq_one_letter_code
_entity_poly.pdbx_strand_id
1 'polypeptide(L)'
;MCIRDRFYSAIITVDNTDCAYGDDILVEFFQSPQIVAVEESIIKCANEGHTLEVNIENSDQLNSLTYVWTLDGIDLQTGSDNTYYLDELNEESGEFTVTVFDDITYCWNSITINVDFYENSYCVDLPQGLSPNGDGFNDCLILDHLEAQEDIDKIEVFNRYGTKIYELNEY
;
A
#
# COMPACT_ATOMS: atom_id res chain seq x y z
N MET A 1 -9.55 3.07 -19.84
CA MET A 1 -9.66 2.23 -21.05
C MET A 1 -9.08 3.04 -22.19
N CYS A 2 -7.85 2.76 -22.54
CA CYS A 2 -7.18 3.35 -23.69
C CYS A 2 -7.53 2.54 -24.94
N ILE A 3 -7.77 3.22 -26.05
CA ILE A 3 -8.43 2.60 -27.21
C ILE A 3 -7.45 2.27 -28.32
N ARG A 4 -7.35 1.00 -28.77
CA ARG A 4 -6.62 0.61 -29.99
C ARG A 4 -7.47 -0.29 -30.89
N ASP A 5 -7.35 -0.06 -32.22
CA ASP A 5 -7.57 -1.01 -33.29
C ASP A 5 -8.88 -0.88 -34.10
N ARG A 6 -9.14 0.30 -34.71
CA ARG A 6 -10.03 0.39 -35.86
C ARG A 6 -9.63 1.50 -36.85
N PHE A 7 -9.71 1.19 -38.14
CA PHE A 7 -9.79 2.21 -39.16
C PHE A 7 -11.19 2.81 -39.18
N TYR A 8 -11.27 4.11 -39.08
CA TYR A 8 -12.51 4.85 -39.32
C TYR A 8 -12.38 5.59 -40.64
N SER A 9 -13.33 5.35 -41.54
CA SER A 9 -13.40 5.98 -42.85
C SER A 9 -14.47 7.06 -42.83
N ALA A 10 -14.12 8.25 -43.25
CA ALA A 10 -15.05 9.32 -43.55
C ALA A 10 -15.15 9.52 -45.05
N ILE A 11 -16.35 9.42 -45.62
CA ILE A 11 -16.60 9.66 -47.02
C ILE A 11 -17.49 10.89 -47.16
N ILE A 12 -17.00 11.89 -47.86
CA ILE A 12 -17.77 13.06 -48.22
C ILE A 12 -18.22 12.93 -49.70
N THR A 13 -19.52 12.96 -49.92
CA THR A 13 -20.10 12.98 -51.25
C THR A 13 -20.68 14.36 -51.52
N VAL A 14 -20.50 14.87 -52.74
CA VAL A 14 -21.05 16.16 -53.15
C VAL A 14 -22.33 15.86 -53.96
N ASP A 15 -23.47 16.36 -53.48
CA ASP A 15 -24.76 16.19 -54.11
C ASP A 15 -24.73 16.62 -55.59
N ASN A 16 -25.35 15.83 -56.46
CA ASN A 16 -25.43 15.99 -57.91
C ASN A 16 -24.09 15.91 -58.65
N THR A 17 -23.06 15.28 -58.05
CA THR A 17 -21.80 14.96 -58.72
C THR A 17 -21.39 13.53 -58.37
N ASP A 18 -20.64 12.86 -59.26
CA ASP A 18 -20.03 11.54 -58.98
C ASP A 18 -18.73 11.69 -58.17
N CYS A 19 -18.49 12.86 -57.55
CA CYS A 19 -17.29 13.13 -56.77
C CYS A 19 -17.47 12.70 -55.33
N ALA A 20 -16.65 11.74 -54.89
CA ALA A 20 -16.53 11.33 -53.51
C ALA A 20 -15.07 11.49 -53.09
N TYR A 21 -14.84 12.01 -51.86
CA TYR A 21 -13.54 12.06 -51.20
C TYR A 21 -13.63 11.29 -49.92
N GLY A 22 -12.71 10.35 -49.71
CA GLY A 22 -12.62 9.54 -48.54
C GLY A 22 -11.25 9.69 -47.84
N ASP A 23 -11.22 9.68 -46.55
CA ASP A 23 -10.01 9.64 -45.74
C ASP A 23 -10.19 8.63 -44.62
N ASP A 24 -9.13 7.91 -44.29
CA ASP A 24 -9.11 6.88 -43.26
C ASP A 24 -8.20 7.31 -42.11
N ILE A 25 -8.70 7.20 -40.89
CA ILE A 25 -7.93 7.40 -39.68
C ILE A 25 -7.77 6.09 -38.92
N LEU A 26 -6.53 5.74 -38.60
CA LEU A 26 -6.26 4.62 -37.71
C LEU A 26 -6.45 5.08 -36.25
N VAL A 27 -7.33 4.42 -35.52
CA VAL A 27 -7.48 4.62 -34.08
C VAL A 27 -6.90 3.41 -33.37
N GLU A 28 -5.88 3.64 -32.57
CA GLU A 28 -5.22 2.61 -31.78
C GLU A 28 -5.76 2.58 -30.35
N PHE A 29 -5.99 1.37 -29.81
CA PHE A 29 -6.44 1.13 -28.44
C PHE A 29 -5.30 0.52 -27.63
N PHE A 30 -4.96 1.10 -26.52
CA PHE A 30 -3.97 0.56 -25.59
C PHE A 30 -4.65 0.11 -24.30
N GLN A 31 -4.05 -0.87 -23.63
CA GLN A 31 -4.55 -1.33 -22.34
C GLN A 31 -4.00 -0.43 -21.23
N SER A 32 -4.84 -0.13 -20.25
CA SER A 32 -4.39 0.49 -19.01
C SER A 32 -3.70 -0.54 -18.12
N PRO A 33 -2.75 -0.12 -17.26
CA PRO A 33 -2.16 -1.00 -16.26
C PRO A 33 -3.25 -1.67 -15.40
N GLN A 34 -3.15 -2.98 -15.21
CA GLN A 34 -4.01 -3.74 -14.28
C GLN A 34 -3.26 -3.89 -12.96
N ILE A 35 -3.60 -3.02 -12.02
CA ILE A 35 -2.89 -2.89 -10.74
C ILE A 35 -3.56 -3.80 -9.72
N VAL A 36 -2.75 -4.56 -8.98
CA VAL A 36 -3.16 -5.37 -7.83
C VAL A 36 -2.28 -5.02 -6.65
N ALA A 37 -2.89 -4.55 -5.57
CA ALA A 37 -2.18 -4.34 -4.31
C ALA A 37 -1.85 -5.70 -3.69
N VAL A 38 -0.67 -5.84 -3.08
CA VAL A 38 -0.31 -7.02 -2.29
C VAL A 38 -1.21 -7.08 -1.04
N GLU A 39 -1.52 -5.91 -0.46
CA GLU A 39 -2.42 -5.73 0.67
C GLU A 39 -3.37 -4.56 0.37
N GLU A 40 -4.69 -4.77 0.50
CA GLU A 40 -5.69 -3.73 0.22
C GLU A 40 -5.90 -2.78 1.41
N SER A 41 -5.64 -3.27 2.61
CA SER A 41 -5.67 -2.48 3.85
C SER A 41 -4.64 -3.00 4.84
N ILE A 42 -4.02 -2.11 5.56
CA ILE A 42 -2.95 -2.40 6.51
C ILE A 42 -3.29 -1.71 7.82
N ILE A 43 -3.10 -2.45 8.92
CA ILE A 43 -3.10 -1.87 10.26
C ILE A 43 -1.75 -2.21 10.88
N LYS A 44 -0.96 -1.21 11.20
CA LYS A 44 0.40 -1.38 11.74
C LYS A 44 0.59 -0.63 13.04
N CYS A 45 1.65 -0.96 13.76
CA CYS A 45 2.10 -0.19 14.90
C CYS A 45 2.91 1.04 14.44
N ALA A 46 2.81 2.15 15.16
CA ALA A 46 3.44 3.42 14.81
C ALA A 46 4.98 3.34 14.72
N ASN A 47 5.59 2.40 15.44
CA ASN A 47 7.04 2.18 15.49
C ASN A 47 7.53 1.06 14.55
N GLU A 48 6.68 0.59 13.64
CA GLU A 48 7.04 -0.46 12.67
C GLU A 48 7.08 0.12 11.27
N GLY A 49 8.22 -0.03 10.58
CA GLY A 49 8.31 0.25 9.16
C GLY A 49 7.50 -0.77 8.35
N HIS A 50 6.86 -0.33 7.26
CA HIS A 50 6.12 -1.22 6.36
C HIS A 50 6.32 -0.82 4.91
N THR A 51 6.27 -1.78 4.00
CA THR A 51 6.40 -1.51 2.56
C THR A 51 5.09 -1.78 1.87
N LEU A 52 4.48 -0.74 1.31
CA LEU A 52 3.36 -0.87 0.40
C LEU A 52 3.89 -1.35 -0.96
N GLU A 53 3.23 -2.33 -1.56
CA GLU A 53 3.64 -2.90 -2.84
C GLU A 53 2.43 -3.15 -3.74
N VAL A 54 2.63 -2.88 -5.03
CA VAL A 54 1.64 -3.23 -6.08
C VAL A 54 2.29 -4.04 -7.18
N ASN A 55 1.52 -4.95 -7.76
CA ASN A 55 1.87 -5.74 -8.91
C ASN A 55 1.05 -5.32 -10.14
N ILE A 56 1.63 -5.47 -11.33
CA ILE A 56 0.95 -5.19 -12.61
C ILE A 56 0.74 -6.51 -13.34
N GLU A 57 -0.52 -6.95 -13.43
CA GLU A 57 -0.86 -8.25 -14.03
C GLU A 57 -0.58 -8.33 -15.54
N ASN A 58 -0.72 -7.21 -16.25
CA ASN A 58 -0.51 -7.14 -17.70
C ASN A 58 0.80 -6.43 -18.08
N SER A 59 1.83 -6.54 -17.25
CA SER A 59 3.12 -5.85 -17.43
C SER A 59 3.82 -6.20 -18.75
N ASP A 60 3.58 -7.41 -19.31
CA ASP A 60 4.09 -7.86 -20.60
C ASP A 60 3.52 -7.09 -21.81
N GLN A 61 2.40 -6.40 -21.63
CA GLN A 61 1.70 -5.63 -22.67
C GLN A 61 1.96 -4.11 -22.54
N LEU A 62 2.73 -3.71 -21.54
CA LEU A 62 3.07 -2.33 -21.23
C LEU A 62 4.55 -2.08 -21.54
N ASN A 63 4.92 -0.80 -21.62
CA ASN A 63 6.29 -0.44 -21.98
C ASN A 63 7.09 0.00 -20.75
N SER A 64 7.23 1.30 -20.55
CA SER A 64 7.89 1.88 -19.38
C SER A 64 6.84 2.37 -18.41
N LEU A 65 6.94 1.97 -17.14
CA LEU A 65 5.97 2.31 -16.12
C LEU A 65 6.53 3.36 -15.15
N THR A 66 5.74 4.40 -14.91
CA THR A 66 5.97 5.38 -13.86
C THR A 66 4.89 5.24 -12.80
N TYR A 67 5.32 5.15 -11.54
CA TYR A 67 4.48 5.05 -10.35
C TYR A 67 4.47 6.40 -9.63
N VAL A 68 3.29 6.88 -9.28
CA VAL A 68 3.10 8.08 -8.46
C VAL A 68 2.34 7.69 -7.22
N TRP A 69 3.01 7.74 -6.07
CA TRP A 69 2.43 7.48 -4.76
C TRP A 69 1.98 8.78 -4.12
N THR A 70 0.75 8.79 -3.64
CA THR A 70 0.16 9.95 -2.95
C THR A 70 -0.49 9.53 -1.65
N LEU A 71 -0.51 10.43 -0.65
CA LEU A 71 -1.30 10.32 0.56
C LEU A 71 -2.33 11.45 0.56
N ASP A 72 -3.60 11.11 0.62
CA ASP A 72 -4.72 12.06 0.59
C ASP A 72 -4.60 13.10 -0.54
N GLY A 73 -4.05 12.67 -1.68
CA GLY A 73 -3.83 13.50 -2.86
C GLY A 73 -2.57 14.36 -2.87
N ILE A 74 -1.70 14.20 -1.88
CA ILE A 74 -0.37 14.87 -1.83
C ILE A 74 0.69 13.90 -2.36
N ASP A 75 1.48 14.36 -3.35
CA ASP A 75 2.53 13.54 -3.95
C ASP A 75 3.65 13.23 -2.92
N LEU A 76 3.96 11.94 -2.76
CA LEU A 76 5.01 11.43 -1.88
C LEU A 76 6.23 10.96 -2.67
N GLN A 77 6.01 10.14 -3.69
CA GLN A 77 7.07 9.54 -4.50
C GLN A 77 6.64 9.43 -5.95
N THR A 78 7.57 9.71 -6.88
CA THR A 78 7.39 9.47 -8.31
C THR A 78 8.62 8.79 -8.87
N GLY A 79 8.44 7.69 -9.59
CA GLY A 79 9.55 6.94 -10.19
C GLY A 79 9.14 5.59 -10.74
N SER A 80 10.12 4.71 -10.94
CA SER A 80 9.94 3.35 -11.47
C SER A 80 9.62 2.30 -10.39
N ASP A 81 9.64 2.69 -9.11
CA ASP A 81 9.49 1.77 -8.00
C ASP A 81 8.01 1.48 -7.73
N ASN A 82 7.64 0.21 -7.82
CA ASN A 82 6.30 -0.29 -7.50
C ASN A 82 6.04 -0.41 -6.00
N THR A 83 6.95 0.10 -5.17
CA THR A 83 6.89 0.06 -3.71
C THR A 83 6.99 1.46 -3.12
N TYR A 84 6.36 1.66 -1.97
CA TYR A 84 6.52 2.83 -1.10
C TYR A 84 6.79 2.37 0.33
N TYR A 85 7.86 2.89 0.94
CA TYR A 85 8.23 2.54 2.31
C TYR A 85 7.64 3.54 3.30
N LEU A 86 6.79 3.03 4.20
CA LEU A 86 6.30 3.76 5.36
C LEU A 86 7.36 3.73 6.46
N ASP A 87 7.91 4.89 6.80
CA ASP A 87 8.92 5.03 7.85
C ASP A 87 8.33 4.71 9.23
N GLU A 88 9.16 4.14 10.10
CA GLU A 88 8.86 3.90 11.53
C GLU A 88 8.49 5.18 12.28
N LEU A 89 8.99 6.33 11.83
CA LEU A 89 8.77 7.63 12.47
C LEU A 89 7.55 8.40 11.92
N ASN A 90 6.98 7.95 10.82
CA ASN A 90 5.80 8.56 10.22
C ASN A 90 4.54 7.81 10.61
N GLU A 91 3.77 8.41 11.52
CA GLU A 91 2.42 7.97 11.91
C GLU A 91 1.37 8.52 10.93
N GLU A 92 1.62 8.40 9.63
CA GLU A 92 0.68 8.86 8.62
C GLU A 92 -0.33 7.75 8.31
N SER A 93 -1.52 7.86 8.89
CA SER A 93 -2.70 7.08 8.49
C SER A 93 -3.45 7.80 7.38
N GLY A 94 -4.07 7.07 6.48
CA GLY A 94 -4.87 7.65 5.41
C GLY A 94 -4.98 6.76 4.18
N GLU A 95 -5.47 7.36 3.10
CA GLU A 95 -5.63 6.73 1.80
C GLU A 95 -4.38 6.92 0.94
N PHE A 96 -3.54 5.88 0.91
CA PHE A 96 -2.40 5.84 -0.01
C PHE A 96 -2.87 5.42 -1.39
N THR A 97 -2.75 6.30 -2.36
CA THR A 97 -3.11 6.00 -3.75
C THR A 97 -1.86 5.89 -4.60
N VAL A 98 -1.73 4.78 -5.34
CA VAL A 98 -0.72 4.66 -6.38
C VAL A 98 -1.38 4.77 -7.73
N THR A 99 -0.87 5.71 -8.55
CA THR A 99 -1.24 5.86 -9.96
C THR A 99 -0.09 5.38 -10.83
N VAL A 100 -0.38 4.47 -11.74
CA VAL A 100 0.61 3.87 -12.65
C VAL A 100 0.34 4.32 -14.06
N PHE A 101 1.36 4.87 -14.71
CA PHE A 101 1.32 5.34 -16.09
C PHE A 101 2.18 4.46 -16.99
N ASP A 102 1.70 4.15 -18.18
CA ASP A 102 2.55 3.72 -19.29
C ASP A 102 3.08 4.98 -20.00
N ASP A 103 4.37 5.22 -19.94
CA ASP A 103 5.02 6.45 -20.42
C ASP A 103 4.95 6.64 -21.95
N ILE A 104 4.66 5.56 -22.69
CA ILE A 104 4.57 5.59 -24.15
C ILE A 104 3.14 5.83 -24.61
N THR A 105 2.19 5.12 -24.01
CA THR A 105 0.79 5.19 -24.42
C THR A 105 -0.01 6.22 -23.66
N TYR A 106 0.55 6.72 -22.53
CA TYR A 106 -0.10 7.61 -21.56
C TYR A 106 -1.36 7.02 -20.94
N CYS A 107 -1.50 5.69 -21.02
CA CYS A 107 -2.56 4.98 -20.34
C CYS A 107 -2.22 4.83 -18.87
N TRP A 108 -3.18 5.07 -18.01
CA TRP A 108 -2.97 5.01 -16.57
C TRP A 108 -4.13 4.33 -15.86
N ASN A 109 -3.87 3.91 -14.66
CA ASN A 109 -4.86 3.42 -13.70
C ASN A 109 -4.36 3.72 -12.29
N SER A 110 -5.25 3.63 -11.30
CA SER A 110 -4.89 3.85 -9.90
C SER A 110 -5.62 2.89 -8.98
N ILE A 111 -5.01 2.62 -7.83
CA ILE A 111 -5.59 1.85 -6.73
C ILE A 111 -5.27 2.54 -5.42
N THR A 112 -6.14 2.38 -4.43
CA THR A 112 -5.98 2.95 -3.09
C THR A 112 -5.76 1.84 -2.07
N ILE A 113 -4.81 2.02 -1.17
CA ILE A 113 -4.47 1.17 -0.03
C ILE A 113 -4.76 1.97 1.23
N ASN A 114 -5.61 1.45 2.12
CA ASN A 114 -5.89 2.10 3.38
C ASN A 114 -4.86 1.71 4.43
N VAL A 115 -4.24 2.68 5.08
CA VAL A 115 -3.29 2.48 6.17
C VAL A 115 -3.84 3.10 7.43
N ASP A 116 -4.03 2.26 8.44
CA ASP A 116 -4.41 2.68 9.79
C ASP A 116 -3.33 2.29 10.79
N PHE A 117 -3.29 2.97 11.92
CA PHE A 117 -2.41 2.62 13.03
C PHE A 117 -3.23 2.05 14.17
N TYR A 118 -2.70 1.00 14.80
CA TYR A 118 -3.17 0.65 16.13
C TYR A 118 -2.90 1.80 17.09
N GLU A 119 -3.90 2.17 17.87
CA GLU A 119 -3.65 3.00 19.04
C GLU A 119 -2.59 2.31 19.92
N ASN A 120 -1.73 3.09 20.57
CA ASN A 120 -0.53 2.62 21.27
C ASN A 120 -0.74 1.41 22.21
N SER A 121 -1.99 1.16 22.63
CA SER A 121 -2.37 0.05 23.50
C SER A 121 -2.15 -1.36 22.95
N TYR A 122 -2.09 -1.52 21.63
CA TYR A 122 -1.95 -2.86 21.00
C TYR A 122 -0.54 -3.15 20.50
N CYS A 123 0.34 -2.14 20.48
CA CYS A 123 1.70 -2.23 19.93
C CYS A 123 2.72 -2.37 21.05
N VAL A 124 2.69 -3.52 21.71
CA VAL A 124 3.58 -3.79 22.84
C VAL A 124 4.72 -4.69 22.41
N ASP A 125 5.94 -4.17 22.48
CA ASP A 125 7.14 -4.97 22.26
C ASP A 125 7.48 -5.74 23.56
N LEU A 126 7.02 -6.98 23.64
CA LEU A 126 7.32 -7.83 24.79
C LEU A 126 8.72 -8.44 24.65
N PRO A 127 9.56 -8.37 25.70
CA PRO A 127 10.87 -9.02 25.66
C PRO A 127 10.73 -10.52 25.43
N GLN A 128 11.46 -11.04 24.43
CA GLN A 128 11.37 -12.43 23.99
C GLN A 128 11.91 -13.46 24.98
N GLY A 129 12.49 -13.02 26.09
CA GLY A 129 12.99 -13.89 27.12
C GLY A 129 13.38 -13.18 28.40
N LEU A 130 13.23 -13.89 29.51
CA LEU A 130 13.71 -13.49 30.83
C LEU A 130 14.84 -14.43 31.25
N SER A 131 15.94 -13.86 31.78
CA SER A 131 17.05 -14.62 32.33
C SER A 131 17.52 -14.01 33.65
N PRO A 132 16.76 -14.18 34.75
CA PRO A 132 17.05 -13.56 36.03
C PRO A 132 18.26 -14.21 36.70
N ASN A 133 19.47 -13.86 36.23
CA ASN A 133 20.74 -14.41 36.70
C ASN A 133 21.60 -13.32 37.39
N GLY A 134 21.15 -12.06 37.43
CA GLY A 134 21.83 -10.94 38.08
C GLY A 134 22.97 -10.34 37.26
N ASP A 135 23.01 -10.56 35.95
CA ASP A 135 24.03 -9.99 35.06
C ASP A 135 23.66 -8.61 34.49
N GLY A 136 22.44 -8.12 34.78
CA GLY A 136 21.91 -6.85 34.34
C GLY A 136 21.23 -6.90 32.97
N PHE A 137 21.15 -8.07 32.31
CA PHE A 137 20.46 -8.24 31.04
C PHE A 137 19.24 -9.18 31.19
N ASN A 138 18.07 -8.68 30.83
CA ASN A 138 16.82 -9.44 30.90
C ASN A 138 16.52 -10.08 32.30
N ASP A 139 17.04 -9.49 33.35
CA ASP A 139 16.81 -9.96 34.72
C ASP A 139 15.37 -9.70 35.21
N CYS A 140 14.74 -8.65 34.68
CA CYS A 140 13.38 -8.24 35.01
C CYS A 140 12.52 -8.16 33.75
N LEU A 141 11.23 -8.50 33.87
CA LEU A 141 10.23 -8.14 32.86
C LEU A 141 9.90 -6.66 33.03
N ILE A 142 10.38 -5.84 32.11
CA ILE A 142 10.13 -4.39 32.08
C ILE A 142 8.96 -4.18 31.13
N LEU A 143 7.90 -3.56 31.63
CA LEU A 143 6.67 -3.26 30.90
C LEU A 143 6.39 -1.74 30.92
N ASP A 144 7.44 -0.92 30.93
CA ASP A 144 7.35 0.55 31.06
C ASP A 144 6.44 1.20 30.00
N HIS A 145 6.36 0.56 28.82
CA HIS A 145 5.47 1.02 27.76
C HIS A 145 3.99 0.70 28.00
N LEU A 146 3.66 -0.17 28.98
CA LEU A 146 2.29 -0.43 29.42
C LEU A 146 1.81 0.61 30.44
N GLU A 147 2.73 1.33 31.11
CA GLU A 147 2.37 2.36 32.12
C GLU A 147 1.59 3.54 31.51
N ALA A 148 1.71 3.76 30.21
CA ALA A 148 0.98 4.81 29.49
C ALA A 148 -0.43 4.39 29.03
N GLN A 149 -0.84 3.13 29.31
CA GLN A 149 -2.10 2.57 28.81
C GLN A 149 -3.13 2.49 29.95
N GLU A 150 -4.15 3.31 29.84
CA GLU A 150 -5.23 3.40 30.86
C GLU A 150 -6.19 2.19 30.86
N ASP A 151 -6.05 1.22 29.91
CA ASP A 151 -7.04 0.17 29.68
C ASP A 151 -6.53 -1.26 29.91
N ILE A 152 -5.45 -1.44 30.66
CA ILE A 152 -4.98 -2.80 31.00
C ILE A 152 -5.69 -3.32 32.24
N ASP A 153 -6.69 -4.15 32.06
CA ASP A 153 -7.43 -4.78 33.17
C ASP A 153 -6.58 -5.81 33.93
N LYS A 154 -5.67 -6.50 33.22
CA LYS A 154 -4.98 -7.64 33.80
C LYS A 154 -3.74 -8.04 33.02
N ILE A 155 -2.68 -8.43 33.76
CA ILE A 155 -1.47 -9.05 33.23
C ILE A 155 -1.33 -10.44 33.86
N GLU A 156 -1.24 -11.48 33.03
CA GLU A 156 -0.99 -12.86 33.49
C GLU A 156 0.26 -13.42 32.80
N VAL A 157 1.17 -13.98 33.59
CA VAL A 157 2.38 -14.63 33.05
C VAL A 157 2.30 -16.12 33.30
N PHE A 158 2.53 -16.91 32.26
CA PHE A 158 2.51 -18.38 32.30
C PHE A 158 3.91 -18.92 32.03
N ASN A 159 4.26 -20.02 32.67
CA ASN A 159 5.44 -20.78 32.32
C ASN A 159 5.23 -21.59 31.03
N ARG A 160 6.30 -22.18 30.48
CA ARG A 160 6.24 -23.02 29.27
C ARG A 160 5.32 -24.26 29.38
N TYR A 161 4.84 -24.60 30.56
CA TYR A 161 3.93 -25.73 30.83
C TYR A 161 2.47 -25.28 30.98
N GLY A 162 2.20 -23.99 30.76
CA GLY A 162 0.87 -23.40 30.89
C GLY A 162 0.43 -23.13 32.33
N THR A 163 1.36 -23.20 33.29
CA THR A 163 1.06 -22.86 34.69
C THR A 163 1.21 -21.39 34.90
N LYS A 164 0.17 -20.70 35.39
CA LYS A 164 0.24 -19.29 35.74
C LYS A 164 1.21 -19.10 36.91
N ILE A 165 2.20 -18.20 36.71
CA ILE A 165 3.25 -17.92 37.68
C ILE A 165 3.16 -16.50 38.25
N TYR A 166 2.46 -15.60 37.57
CA TYR A 166 2.26 -14.24 38.02
C TYR A 166 0.91 -13.72 37.52
N GLU A 167 0.29 -12.85 38.30
CA GLU A 167 -0.93 -12.11 37.95
C GLU A 167 -0.91 -10.73 38.59
N LEU A 168 -1.21 -9.71 37.80
CA LEU A 168 -1.45 -8.35 38.24
C LEU A 168 -2.84 -7.95 37.75
N ASN A 169 -3.67 -7.46 38.65
CA ASN A 169 -4.99 -6.90 38.33
C ASN A 169 -4.96 -5.43 38.66
N GLU A 170 -5.55 -4.59 37.79
CA GLU A 170 -5.53 -3.13 37.90
C GLU A 170 -4.08 -2.58 37.84
N TYR A 171 -3.65 -2.25 36.65
CA TYR A 171 -2.34 -1.66 36.41
C TYR A 171 -2.45 -0.13 36.42
#